data_c730e5720230ef2d16f53215dc0c2c62
#
_entry.id   c730e5720230ef2d16f53215dc0c2c62
#
_cell.length_a   1.000
_cell.length_b   1.000
_cell.length_c   1.000
_cell.angle_alpha   90.00
_cell.angle_beta   90.00
_cell.angle_gamma   90.00
#
_symmetry.space_group_name_H-M   'P 1'
#
loop_
_entity.id
_entity.type
_entity.pdbx_description
1 polymer ?
#
loop_
_entity_poly.entity_id
_entity_poly.type
_entity_poly.pdbx_seq_one_letter_code
_entity_poly.pdbx_strand_id
1 'polypeptide(L)'
;MKKQTLIKTLLAITAGILMILISFTGFQTILPTGKAFMPLAGVIAVGIAVALGINIAFIVTLVSAIIMIVLGTADWVILVDFIVILIMVGLILRRQVPLSIDLNHSQLLWLAIFTGLVQLFFISIFYGLIGLVLTGTPTGGLTFVQLIIPNALLTGLLYGFLVAPISLIFRWVARKALHIDNNHNNDSGNSAGDKQGGSIIVDLRSAKNKKDDK
;
A
#
# COMPACT_ATOMS: atom_id res chain seq x y z
N MET A 1 -1.94 10.70 23.21
CA MET A 1 -0.92 10.42 22.17
C MET A 1 -0.23 9.06 22.33
N LYS A 2 0.30 8.68 23.50
CA LYS A 2 1.04 7.39 23.69
C LYS A 2 0.25 6.13 23.31
N LYS A 3 -1.07 6.04 23.64
CA LYS A 3 -1.90 4.86 23.35
C LYS A 3 -2.10 4.60 21.86
N GLN A 4 -2.34 5.63 21.06
CA GLN A 4 -2.53 5.48 19.61
C GLN A 4 -1.24 5.06 18.90
N THR A 5 -0.09 5.59 19.34
CA THR A 5 1.22 5.18 18.81
C THR A 5 1.49 3.71 19.11
N LEU A 6 1.22 3.26 20.33
CA LEU A 6 1.39 1.86 20.74
C LEU A 6 0.52 0.91 19.86
N ILE A 7 -0.74 1.27 19.63
CA ILE A 7 -1.65 0.48 18.78
C ILE A 7 -1.14 0.41 17.34
N LYS A 8 -0.69 1.53 16.77
CA LYS A 8 -0.10 1.55 15.42
C LYS A 8 1.14 0.66 15.32
N THR A 9 2.01 0.72 16.32
CA THR A 9 3.21 -0.13 16.39
C THR A 9 2.83 -1.60 16.48
N LEU A 10 1.85 -1.96 17.31
CA LEU A 10 1.39 -3.34 17.44
C LEU A 10 0.82 -3.87 16.11
N LEU A 11 -0.04 -3.08 15.44
CA LEU A 11 -0.57 -3.42 14.12
C LEU A 11 0.54 -3.59 13.08
N ALA A 12 1.55 -2.72 13.12
CA ALA A 12 2.69 -2.78 12.23
C ALA A 12 3.51 -4.07 12.43
N ILE A 13 3.78 -4.45 13.69
CA ILE A 13 4.49 -5.70 14.03
C ILE A 13 3.67 -6.91 13.58
N THR A 14 2.37 -6.95 13.87
CA THR A 14 1.49 -8.06 13.45
C THR A 14 1.49 -8.22 11.93
N ALA A 15 1.42 -7.11 11.20
CA ALA A 15 1.48 -7.14 9.73
C ALA A 15 2.86 -7.61 9.22
N GLY A 16 3.96 -7.22 9.86
CA GLY A 16 5.29 -7.71 9.56
C GLY A 16 5.43 -9.23 9.76
N ILE A 17 4.89 -9.75 10.86
CA ILE A 17 4.84 -11.20 11.12
C ILE A 17 4.03 -11.90 10.02
N LEU A 18 2.89 -11.35 9.61
CA LEU A 18 2.06 -11.89 8.54
C LEU A 18 2.81 -11.93 7.20
N MET A 19 3.60 -10.89 6.88
CA MET A 19 4.48 -10.90 5.70
C MET A 19 5.48 -12.05 5.73
N ILE A 20 6.14 -12.28 6.88
CA ILE A 20 7.09 -13.37 7.07
C ILE A 20 6.38 -14.72 6.92
N LEU A 21 5.21 -14.91 7.54
CA LEU A 21 4.45 -16.16 7.44
C LEU A 21 4.05 -16.47 6.00
N ILE A 22 3.62 -15.47 5.23
CA ILE A 22 3.28 -15.66 3.81
C ILE A 22 4.50 -16.06 2.99
N SER A 23 5.70 -15.61 3.34
CA SER A 23 6.91 -16.02 2.64
C SER A 23 7.22 -17.52 2.76
N PHE A 24 6.79 -18.19 3.84
CA PHE A 24 6.90 -19.62 4.00
C PHE A 24 5.93 -20.42 3.13
N THR A 25 4.77 -19.84 2.81
CA THR A 25 3.76 -20.52 1.98
C THR A 25 4.13 -20.57 0.51
N GLY A 26 5.33 -20.14 0.15
CA GLY A 26 5.87 -19.99 -1.20
C GLY A 26 5.08 -20.79 -2.24
N PHE A 27 4.29 -20.12 -3.06
CA PHE A 27 3.57 -20.74 -4.16
C PHE A 27 4.60 -21.37 -5.09
N GLN A 28 4.84 -22.67 -4.92
CA GLN A 28 5.52 -23.49 -5.91
C GLN A 28 4.52 -23.67 -7.05
N THR A 29 4.50 -22.72 -7.99
CA THR A 29 3.76 -22.99 -9.23
C THR A 29 4.46 -24.12 -9.93
N ILE A 30 3.68 -25.12 -10.38
CA ILE A 30 4.11 -26.22 -11.24
C ILE A 30 4.34 -25.64 -12.66
N LEU A 31 5.17 -24.60 -12.77
CA LEU A 31 5.63 -24.11 -14.06
C LEU A 31 6.92 -24.86 -14.41
N PRO A 32 7.15 -25.18 -15.69
CA PRO A 32 8.35 -25.88 -16.14
C PRO A 32 9.67 -25.20 -15.80
N THR A 33 9.59 -23.93 -15.36
CA THR A 33 10.74 -23.07 -15.03
C THR A 33 11.25 -23.19 -13.60
N GLY A 34 10.64 -24.05 -12.72
CA GLY A 34 11.04 -24.21 -11.33
C GLY A 34 10.33 -23.29 -10.35
N LYS A 35 11.00 -22.93 -9.24
CA LYS A 35 10.42 -22.07 -8.22
C LYS A 35 10.11 -20.69 -8.77
N ALA A 36 8.83 -20.34 -8.83
CA ALA A 36 8.40 -19.04 -9.29
C ALA A 36 8.63 -18.00 -8.21
N PHE A 37 9.25 -16.87 -8.57
CA PHE A 37 9.35 -15.72 -7.69
C PHE A 37 7.99 -15.00 -7.63
N MET A 38 7.29 -15.15 -6.52
CA MET A 38 6.01 -14.49 -6.28
C MET A 38 6.05 -13.74 -4.94
N PRO A 39 6.38 -12.47 -4.95
CA PRO A 39 6.54 -11.68 -3.72
C PRO A 39 5.17 -11.24 -3.15
N LEU A 40 4.25 -12.17 -2.89
CA LEU A 40 2.90 -11.88 -2.38
C LEU A 40 2.90 -11.09 -1.07
N ALA A 41 3.96 -11.18 -0.28
CA ALA A 41 4.14 -10.36 0.92
C ALA A 41 4.12 -8.85 0.62
N GLY A 42 4.47 -8.42 -0.60
CA GLY A 42 4.39 -7.02 -1.03
C GLY A 42 2.95 -6.47 -1.08
N VAL A 43 1.94 -7.32 -1.29
CA VAL A 43 0.52 -6.91 -1.20
C VAL A 43 0.20 -6.43 0.22
N ILE A 44 0.76 -7.09 1.24
CA ILE A 44 0.62 -6.68 2.64
C ILE A 44 1.36 -5.37 2.88
N ALA A 45 2.56 -5.19 2.31
CA ALA A 45 3.30 -3.94 2.39
C ALA A 45 2.49 -2.75 1.86
N VAL A 46 1.79 -2.92 0.73
CA VAL A 46 0.85 -1.92 0.19
C VAL A 46 -0.30 -1.67 1.17
N GLY A 47 -0.90 -2.72 1.74
CA GLY A 47 -1.96 -2.60 2.75
C GLY A 47 -1.53 -1.79 3.97
N ILE A 48 -0.31 -2.04 4.48
CA ILE A 48 0.27 -1.28 5.60
C ILE A 48 0.46 0.19 5.20
N ALA A 49 0.99 0.46 3.99
CA ALA A 49 1.23 1.82 3.50
C ALA A 49 -0.07 2.62 3.43
N VAL A 50 -1.15 1.99 2.96
CA VAL A 50 -2.48 2.60 2.84
C VAL A 50 -3.15 2.82 4.21
N ALA A 51 -2.91 1.94 5.19
CA ALA A 51 -3.56 1.98 6.49
C ALA A 51 -2.78 2.79 7.54
N LEU A 52 -1.48 2.58 7.64
CA LEU A 52 -0.63 3.16 8.69
C LEU A 52 0.29 4.27 8.19
N GLY A 53 0.40 4.41 6.87
CA GLY A 53 1.25 5.38 6.20
C GLY A 53 2.57 4.80 5.69
N ILE A 54 3.13 5.48 4.69
CA ILE A 54 4.29 5.01 3.92
C ILE A 54 5.55 4.82 4.79
N ASN A 55 5.78 5.69 5.77
CA ASN A 55 6.98 5.62 6.62
C ASN A 55 6.97 4.36 7.50
N ILE A 56 5.82 4.03 8.09
CA ILE A 56 5.67 2.81 8.90
C ILE A 56 5.78 1.58 8.00
N ALA A 57 5.14 1.60 6.83
CA ALA A 57 5.23 0.53 5.86
C ALA A 57 6.68 0.28 5.45
N PHE A 58 7.44 1.33 5.17
CA PHE A 58 8.85 1.22 4.75
C PHE A 58 9.68 0.50 5.83
N ILE A 59 9.59 0.92 7.08
CA ILE A 59 10.35 0.32 8.19
C ILE A 59 9.96 -1.15 8.38
N VAL A 60 8.65 -1.44 8.47
CA VAL A 60 8.16 -2.80 8.69
C VAL A 60 8.55 -3.73 7.55
N THR A 61 8.39 -3.26 6.32
CA THR A 61 8.68 -4.05 5.12
C THR A 61 10.17 -4.36 5.00
N LEU A 62 11.05 -3.37 5.26
CA LEU A 62 12.51 -3.62 5.26
C LEU A 62 12.92 -4.61 6.34
N VAL A 63 12.44 -4.44 7.57
CA VAL A 63 12.73 -5.37 8.66
C VAL A 63 12.24 -6.78 8.32
N SER A 64 11.01 -6.91 7.80
CA SER A 64 10.46 -8.19 7.39
C SER A 64 11.27 -8.83 6.25
N ALA A 65 11.68 -8.06 5.25
CA ALA A 65 12.52 -8.54 4.14
C ALA A 65 13.87 -9.07 4.64
N ILE A 66 14.52 -8.36 5.55
CA ILE A 66 15.79 -8.82 6.15
C ILE A 66 15.59 -10.14 6.90
N ILE A 67 14.51 -10.26 7.69
CA ILE A 67 14.19 -11.50 8.41
C ILE A 67 13.92 -12.64 7.41
N MET A 68 13.18 -12.41 6.32
CA MET A 68 12.93 -13.40 5.27
C MET A 68 14.22 -13.88 4.62
N ILE A 69 15.18 -12.99 4.36
CA ILE A 69 16.49 -13.32 3.80
C ILE A 69 17.29 -14.19 4.80
N VAL A 70 17.32 -13.81 6.08
CA VAL A 70 18.02 -14.56 7.13
C VAL A 70 17.41 -15.96 7.33
N LEU A 71 16.09 -16.09 7.22
CA LEU A 71 15.38 -17.36 7.29
C LEU A 71 15.50 -18.22 6.00
N GLY A 72 16.11 -17.68 4.93
CA GLY A 72 16.24 -18.37 3.66
C GLY A 72 14.92 -18.55 2.89
N THR A 73 13.88 -17.82 3.26
CA THR A 73 12.57 -17.86 2.58
C THR A 73 12.50 -16.89 1.39
N ALA A 74 13.43 -15.96 1.29
CA ALA A 74 13.51 -15.00 0.19
C ALA A 74 14.99 -14.64 -0.10
N ASP A 75 15.24 -14.24 -1.35
CA ASP A 75 16.52 -13.72 -1.80
C ASP A 75 16.59 -12.20 -1.62
N TRP A 76 17.78 -11.62 -1.73
CA TRP A 76 18.00 -10.18 -1.66
C TRP A 76 17.16 -9.37 -2.67
N VAL A 77 16.71 -9.99 -3.75
CA VAL A 77 15.81 -9.41 -4.77
C VAL A 77 14.52 -8.89 -4.17
N ILE A 78 13.99 -9.57 -3.13
CA ILE A 78 12.74 -9.15 -2.48
C ILE A 78 12.87 -7.77 -1.83
N LEU A 79 14.06 -7.43 -1.39
CA LEU A 79 14.33 -6.12 -0.77
C LEU A 79 14.21 -5.00 -1.81
N VAL A 80 14.78 -5.22 -3.00
CA VAL A 80 14.69 -4.26 -4.12
C VAL A 80 13.24 -4.15 -4.58
N ASP A 81 12.54 -5.28 -4.73
CA ASP A 81 11.13 -5.34 -5.11
C ASP A 81 10.24 -4.52 -4.15
N PHE A 82 10.39 -4.73 -2.85
CA PHE A 82 9.61 -4.01 -1.85
C PHE A 82 9.91 -2.51 -1.83
N ILE A 83 11.16 -2.09 -2.04
CA ILE A 83 11.52 -0.68 -2.16
C ILE A 83 10.82 -0.08 -3.38
N VAL A 84 10.86 -0.74 -4.53
CA VAL A 84 10.22 -0.26 -5.76
C VAL A 84 8.71 -0.13 -5.57
N ILE A 85 8.04 -1.14 -5.00
CA ILE A 85 6.59 -1.09 -4.71
C ILE A 85 6.27 0.09 -3.79
N LEU A 86 6.99 0.25 -2.68
CA LEU A 86 6.70 1.31 -1.70
C LEU A 86 6.95 2.71 -2.27
N ILE A 87 7.97 2.89 -3.11
CA ILE A 87 8.20 4.15 -3.81
C ILE A 87 7.02 4.45 -4.73
N MET A 88 6.57 3.47 -5.51
CA MET A 88 5.44 3.65 -6.43
C MET A 88 4.13 3.92 -5.69
N VAL A 89 3.87 3.21 -4.59
CA VAL A 89 2.71 3.48 -3.72
C VAL A 89 2.80 4.89 -3.14
N GLY A 90 3.98 5.34 -2.71
CA GLY A 90 4.20 6.69 -2.22
C GLY A 90 3.94 7.77 -3.28
N LEU A 91 4.31 7.51 -4.54
CA LEU A 91 4.03 8.42 -5.66
C LEU A 91 2.52 8.49 -6.00
N ILE A 92 1.81 7.37 -5.94
CA ILE A 92 0.36 7.30 -6.19
C ILE A 92 -0.41 7.95 -5.04
N LEU A 93 -0.03 7.66 -3.80
CA LEU A 93 -0.64 8.19 -2.59
C LEU A 93 -0.03 9.54 -2.17
N ARG A 94 0.33 10.41 -3.10
CA ARG A 94 1.02 11.71 -2.88
C ARG A 94 0.60 12.47 -1.61
N ARG A 95 -0.62 12.23 -1.12
CA ARG A 95 -1.10 12.66 0.20
C ARG A 95 -1.65 11.44 0.92
N GLN A 96 -1.15 11.19 2.13
CA GLN A 96 -1.74 10.19 3.01
C GLN A 96 -3.21 10.53 3.22
N VAL A 97 -4.09 9.66 2.76
CA VAL A 97 -5.52 9.83 2.99
C VAL A 97 -5.77 9.50 4.47
N PRO A 98 -6.27 10.46 5.28
CA PRO A 98 -6.57 10.20 6.68
C PRO A 98 -7.42 8.96 6.86
N LEU A 99 -7.21 8.22 7.96
CA LEU A 99 -7.98 7.00 8.24
C LEU A 99 -9.48 7.28 8.41
N SER A 100 -9.86 8.50 8.78
CA SER A 100 -11.25 8.95 8.93
C SER A 100 -12.01 9.09 7.60
N ILE A 101 -11.30 9.26 6.49
CA ILE A 101 -11.90 9.45 5.15
C ILE A 101 -11.91 8.10 4.42
N ASP A 102 -13.00 7.75 3.76
CA ASP A 102 -13.03 6.56 2.92
C ASP A 102 -12.23 6.76 1.64
N LEU A 103 -11.49 5.72 1.25
CA LEU A 103 -10.80 5.73 -0.03
C LEU A 103 -11.84 5.65 -1.15
N ASN A 104 -11.68 6.50 -2.14
CA ASN A 104 -12.49 6.41 -3.34
C ASN A 104 -12.18 5.09 -4.08
N HIS A 105 -13.22 4.42 -4.57
CA HIS A 105 -13.09 3.18 -5.36
C HIS A 105 -12.13 3.35 -6.53
N SER A 106 -12.13 4.51 -7.17
CA SER A 106 -11.19 4.84 -8.26
C SER A 106 -9.74 4.85 -7.78
N GLN A 107 -9.44 5.39 -6.61
CA GLN A 107 -8.08 5.40 -6.05
C GLN A 107 -7.57 4.00 -5.73
N LEU A 108 -8.45 3.14 -5.18
CA LEU A 108 -8.12 1.74 -4.90
C LEU A 108 -7.89 0.95 -6.18
N LEU A 109 -8.72 1.16 -7.19
CA LEU A 109 -8.59 0.50 -8.49
C LEU A 109 -7.28 0.91 -9.18
N TRP A 110 -6.98 2.20 -9.22
CA TRP A 110 -5.71 2.68 -9.77
C TRP A 110 -4.51 2.14 -8.99
N LEU A 111 -4.57 2.12 -7.66
CA LEU A 111 -3.52 1.54 -6.83
C LEU A 111 -3.28 0.07 -7.18
N ALA A 112 -4.35 -0.72 -7.31
CA ALA A 112 -4.28 -2.13 -7.66
C ALA A 112 -3.70 -2.35 -9.07
N ILE A 113 -4.17 -1.62 -10.08
CA ILE A 113 -3.68 -1.71 -11.45
C ILE A 113 -2.20 -1.34 -11.51
N PHE A 114 -1.82 -0.19 -10.95
CA PHE A 114 -0.43 0.27 -11.02
C PHE A 114 0.52 -0.65 -10.27
N THR A 115 0.17 -1.14 -9.08
CA THR A 115 1.02 -2.08 -8.36
C THR A 115 1.17 -3.41 -9.11
N GLY A 116 0.09 -3.90 -9.75
CA GLY A 116 0.14 -5.09 -10.60
C GLY A 116 1.05 -4.90 -11.82
N LEU A 117 0.95 -3.75 -12.51
CA LEU A 117 1.83 -3.41 -13.64
C LEU A 117 3.30 -3.28 -13.21
N VAL A 118 3.53 -2.61 -12.08
CA VAL A 118 4.89 -2.47 -11.54
C VAL A 118 5.51 -3.83 -11.27
N GLN A 119 4.76 -4.77 -10.69
CA GLN A 119 5.24 -6.13 -10.45
C GLN A 119 5.57 -6.86 -11.74
N LEU A 120 4.70 -6.80 -12.72
CA LEU A 120 4.92 -7.42 -14.03
C LEU A 120 6.21 -6.89 -14.67
N PHE A 121 6.39 -5.57 -14.73
CA PHE A 121 7.56 -4.96 -15.35
C PHE A 121 8.82 -5.21 -14.52
N PHE A 122 8.75 -5.09 -13.19
CA PHE A 122 9.90 -5.31 -12.32
C PHE A 122 10.45 -6.73 -12.48
N ILE A 123 9.60 -7.75 -12.37
CA ILE A 123 10.00 -9.14 -12.52
C ILE A 123 10.60 -9.39 -13.90
N SER A 124 9.94 -8.90 -14.98
CA SER A 124 10.40 -9.10 -16.34
C SER A 124 11.76 -8.45 -16.60
N ILE A 125 11.94 -7.18 -16.18
CA ILE A 125 13.20 -6.45 -16.37
C ILE A 125 14.32 -7.10 -15.55
N PHE A 126 14.01 -7.43 -14.30
CA PHE A 126 15.02 -7.98 -13.38
C PHE A 126 15.56 -9.33 -13.87
N TYR A 127 14.69 -10.24 -14.29
CA TYR A 127 15.12 -11.52 -14.86
C TYR A 127 15.78 -11.37 -16.22
N GLY A 128 15.37 -10.38 -17.02
CA GLY A 128 16.07 -10.04 -18.27
C GLY A 128 17.50 -9.59 -18.02
N LEU A 129 17.72 -8.76 -16.98
CA LEU A 129 19.07 -8.35 -16.58
C LEU A 129 19.90 -9.52 -16.07
N ILE A 130 19.33 -10.41 -15.24
CA ILE A 130 20.00 -11.63 -14.79
C ILE A 130 20.41 -12.48 -16.00
N GLY A 131 19.50 -12.70 -16.94
CA GLY A 131 19.79 -13.46 -18.16
C GLY A 131 20.91 -12.83 -19.00
N LEU A 132 20.92 -11.51 -19.13
CA LEU A 132 21.99 -10.77 -19.81
C LEU A 132 23.33 -10.97 -19.11
N VAL A 133 23.38 -10.85 -17.78
CA VAL A 133 24.60 -11.03 -16.99
C VAL A 133 25.14 -12.46 -17.06
N LEU A 134 24.25 -13.47 -16.96
CA LEU A 134 24.64 -14.87 -16.95
C LEU A 134 25.12 -15.37 -18.32
N THR A 135 24.51 -14.88 -19.40
CA THR A 135 24.84 -15.35 -20.77
C THR A 135 25.78 -14.44 -21.53
N GLY A 136 25.98 -13.21 -21.05
CA GLY A 136 26.76 -12.18 -21.75
C GLY A 136 26.15 -11.73 -23.09
N THR A 137 24.91 -12.14 -23.41
CA THR A 137 24.28 -11.86 -24.69
C THR A 137 22.87 -11.30 -24.55
N PRO A 138 22.45 -10.33 -25.41
CA PRO A 138 21.08 -9.80 -25.40
C PRO A 138 20.02 -10.90 -25.66
N THR A 139 20.34 -11.88 -26.48
CA THR A 139 19.45 -13.03 -26.76
C THR A 139 19.22 -13.88 -25.52
N GLY A 140 20.24 -14.07 -24.67
CA GLY A 140 20.09 -14.73 -23.38
C GLY A 140 19.14 -13.97 -22.44
N GLY A 141 19.29 -12.64 -22.36
CA GLY A 141 18.34 -11.81 -21.62
C GLY A 141 16.89 -11.97 -22.07
N LEU A 142 16.65 -11.95 -23.39
CA LEU A 142 15.31 -12.16 -23.95
C LEU A 142 14.75 -13.56 -23.64
N THR A 143 15.58 -14.58 -23.69
CA THR A 143 15.17 -15.96 -23.35
C THR A 143 14.72 -16.04 -21.88
N PHE A 144 15.46 -15.42 -20.96
CA PHE A 144 15.05 -15.38 -19.55
C PHE A 144 13.74 -14.62 -19.35
N VAL A 145 13.53 -13.49 -20.05
CA VAL A 145 12.25 -12.77 -20.02
C VAL A 145 11.11 -13.66 -20.51
N GLN A 146 11.28 -14.35 -21.64
CA GLN A 146 10.25 -15.25 -22.16
C GLN A 146 9.86 -16.36 -21.18
N LEU A 147 10.84 -16.94 -20.50
CA LEU A 147 10.61 -17.97 -19.49
C LEU A 147 9.85 -17.45 -18.26
N ILE A 148 10.09 -16.20 -17.84
CA ILE A 148 9.50 -15.64 -16.63
C ILE A 148 8.17 -14.91 -16.87
N ILE A 149 7.83 -14.53 -18.12
CA ILE A 149 6.59 -13.79 -18.44
C ILE A 149 5.33 -14.43 -17.84
N PRO A 150 5.08 -15.74 -17.93
CA PRO A 150 3.87 -16.34 -17.36
C PRO A 150 3.78 -16.10 -15.84
N ASN A 151 4.92 -16.18 -15.14
CA ASN A 151 5.00 -15.95 -13.71
C ASN A 151 4.82 -14.45 -13.38
N ALA A 152 5.43 -13.56 -14.13
CA ALA A 152 5.30 -12.13 -13.98
C ALA A 152 3.84 -11.67 -14.21
N LEU A 153 3.18 -12.22 -15.22
CA LEU A 153 1.76 -11.98 -15.49
C LEU A 153 0.87 -12.45 -14.34
N LEU A 154 1.10 -13.68 -13.86
CA LEU A 154 0.32 -14.22 -12.73
C LEU A 154 0.52 -13.38 -11.49
N THR A 155 1.75 -12.98 -11.17
CA THR A 155 2.04 -12.12 -10.02
C THR A 155 1.38 -10.75 -10.18
N GLY A 156 1.49 -10.12 -11.34
CA GLY A 156 0.84 -8.83 -11.63
C GLY A 156 -0.69 -8.89 -11.50
N LEU A 157 -1.32 -9.97 -11.99
CA LEU A 157 -2.74 -10.21 -11.84
C LEU A 157 -3.13 -10.40 -10.37
N LEU A 158 -2.38 -11.20 -9.61
CA LEU A 158 -2.64 -11.38 -8.18
C LEU A 158 -2.56 -10.07 -7.40
N TYR A 159 -1.58 -9.21 -7.71
CA TYR A 159 -1.52 -7.88 -7.13
C TYR A 159 -2.74 -7.03 -7.50
N GLY A 160 -3.12 -7.03 -8.78
CA GLY A 160 -4.30 -6.31 -9.27
C GLY A 160 -5.58 -6.71 -8.54
N PHE A 161 -5.74 -8.00 -8.19
CA PHE A 161 -6.92 -8.48 -7.47
C PHE A 161 -6.82 -8.32 -5.95
N LEU A 162 -5.65 -8.53 -5.36
CA LEU A 162 -5.49 -8.63 -3.91
C LEU A 162 -5.21 -7.27 -3.23
N VAL A 163 -4.57 -6.32 -3.90
CA VAL A 163 -4.17 -5.04 -3.29
C VAL A 163 -5.38 -4.25 -2.80
N ALA A 164 -6.46 -4.16 -3.59
CA ALA A 164 -7.64 -3.41 -3.19
C ALA A 164 -8.33 -4.01 -1.95
N PRO A 165 -8.73 -5.29 -1.92
CA PRO A 165 -9.41 -5.86 -0.75
C PRO A 165 -8.51 -5.90 0.49
N ILE A 166 -7.21 -6.23 0.33
CA ILE A 166 -6.28 -6.26 1.46
C ILE A 166 -6.08 -4.85 2.03
N SER A 167 -5.93 -3.82 1.20
CA SER A 167 -5.84 -2.44 1.65
C SER A 167 -7.08 -1.99 2.43
N LEU A 168 -8.28 -2.40 2.00
CA LEU A 168 -9.53 -2.12 2.72
C LEU A 168 -9.57 -2.84 4.07
N ILE A 169 -9.19 -4.11 4.12
CA ILE A 169 -9.13 -4.89 5.36
C ILE A 169 -8.18 -4.23 6.36
N PHE A 170 -6.96 -3.86 5.93
CA PHE A 170 -5.99 -3.20 6.79
C PHE A 170 -6.52 -1.85 7.32
N ARG A 171 -7.18 -1.04 6.47
CA ARG A 171 -7.82 0.21 6.91
C ARG A 171 -8.94 -0.04 7.91
N TRP A 172 -9.80 -1.02 7.65
CA TRP A 172 -10.89 -1.37 8.56
C TRP A 172 -10.36 -1.80 9.93
N VAL A 173 -9.36 -2.69 9.96
CA VAL A 173 -8.70 -3.14 11.19
C VAL A 173 -8.05 -1.95 11.91
N ALA A 174 -7.34 -1.09 11.20
CA ALA A 174 -6.69 0.09 11.79
C ALA A 174 -7.72 1.08 12.36
N ARG A 175 -8.84 1.34 11.68
CA ARG A 175 -9.93 2.18 12.19
C ARG A 175 -10.51 1.61 13.46
N LYS A 176 -10.87 0.33 13.45
CA LYS A 176 -11.46 -0.35 14.61
C LYS A 176 -10.53 -0.35 15.80
N ALA A 177 -9.25 -0.64 15.58
CA ALA A 177 -8.24 -0.65 16.65
C ALA A 177 -7.95 0.75 17.22
N LEU A 178 -8.01 1.79 16.39
CA LEU A 178 -7.77 3.18 16.80
C LEU A 178 -9.04 3.90 17.27
N HIS A 179 -10.19 3.23 17.29
CA HIS A 179 -11.52 3.80 17.67
C HIS A 179 -11.85 5.07 16.87
N ILE A 180 -11.56 5.05 15.58
CA ILE A 180 -11.90 6.14 14.66
C ILE A 180 -13.29 5.85 14.08
N ASP A 181 -14.32 6.48 14.66
CA ASP A 181 -15.69 6.37 14.16
C ASP A 181 -15.89 7.22 12.91
N ASN A 182 -16.66 6.70 11.95
CA ASN A 182 -17.06 7.41 10.72
C ASN A 182 -18.20 8.42 10.99
N ASN A 183 -18.07 9.25 12.01
CA ASN A 183 -19.15 10.15 12.45
C ASN A 183 -19.31 11.39 11.55
N HIS A 184 -18.97 11.33 10.26
CA HIS A 184 -19.04 12.50 9.37
C HIS A 184 -20.19 12.49 8.36
N ASN A 185 -21.16 11.56 8.45
CA ASN A 185 -22.26 11.53 7.48
C ASN A 185 -23.66 11.90 8.03
N ASN A 186 -23.78 12.46 9.24
CA ASN A 186 -25.11 12.81 9.78
C ASN A 186 -25.36 14.31 10.03
N ASP A 187 -24.50 15.23 9.60
CA ASP A 187 -24.73 16.66 9.79
C ASP A 187 -25.34 17.39 8.57
N SER A 188 -25.99 16.67 7.65
CA SER A 188 -26.79 17.30 6.60
C SER A 188 -28.29 16.96 6.75
N GLY A 189 -28.89 17.35 7.86
CA GLY A 189 -30.36 17.20 7.98
C GLY A 189 -30.85 17.22 9.41
N ASN A 190 -30.80 18.35 10.08
CA ASN A 190 -31.80 18.88 11.00
C ASN A 190 -31.19 19.94 11.93
N SER A 191 -31.10 21.16 11.45
CA SER A 191 -30.98 22.31 12.33
C SER A 191 -32.35 22.98 12.48
N ALA A 192 -33.12 22.44 13.40
CA ALA A 192 -34.18 23.20 14.06
C ALA A 192 -34.02 22.97 15.56
N GLY A 193 -33.53 23.96 16.27
CA GLY A 193 -33.69 24.02 17.73
C GLY A 193 -32.43 23.97 18.58
N ASP A 194 -31.95 25.13 18.91
CA ASP A 194 -31.52 25.55 20.27
C ASP A 194 -30.13 25.22 20.85
N LYS A 195 -29.42 26.32 21.08
CA LYS A 195 -28.55 26.70 22.23
C LYS A 195 -27.05 26.42 22.24
N GLN A 196 -26.35 27.57 22.08
CA GLN A 196 -25.19 28.02 22.88
C GLN A 196 -23.92 27.16 22.90
N GLY A 197 -22.97 27.58 22.10
CA GLY A 197 -21.56 27.23 22.20
C GLY A 197 -20.76 28.03 21.17
N GLY A 198 -20.25 29.23 21.54
CA GLY A 198 -19.67 30.23 20.66
C GLY A 198 -18.58 29.75 19.70
N SER A 199 -18.88 29.75 18.44
CA SER A 199 -17.88 29.90 17.41
C SER A 199 -18.03 31.31 16.84
N ILE A 200 -17.00 32.15 17.01
CA ILE A 200 -16.92 33.48 16.44
C ILE A 200 -16.79 33.32 14.92
N ILE A 201 -17.93 33.30 14.22
CA ILE A 201 -17.95 33.50 12.78
C ILE A 201 -17.86 35.00 12.59
N VAL A 202 -16.68 35.51 12.24
CA VAL A 202 -16.51 36.90 11.82
C VAL A 202 -17.16 37.03 10.47
N ASP A 203 -18.40 37.55 10.46
CA ASP A 203 -19.13 37.89 9.23
C ASP A 203 -18.56 39.19 8.63
N LEU A 204 -17.62 39.01 7.70
CA LEU A 204 -16.98 40.12 6.97
C LEU A 204 -17.92 40.88 6.03
N ARG A 205 -19.20 40.49 5.91
CA ARG A 205 -20.17 41.18 5.02
C ARG A 205 -20.83 42.42 5.67
N SER A 206 -20.82 42.52 7.00
CA SER A 206 -21.45 43.67 7.68
C SER A 206 -20.57 44.92 7.73
N ALA A 207 -19.29 44.85 7.37
CA ALA A 207 -18.38 45.99 7.39
C ALA A 207 -18.44 46.88 6.14
N LYS A 208 -19.15 46.45 5.09
CA LYS A 208 -19.16 47.19 3.79
C LYS A 208 -20.30 48.19 3.64
N ASN A 209 -21.34 48.15 4.48
CA ASN A 209 -22.51 49.02 4.35
C ASN A 209 -22.52 50.25 5.28
N LYS A 210 -21.37 50.61 5.89
CA LYS A 210 -21.32 51.78 6.78
C LYS A 210 -20.51 52.95 6.25
N LYS A 211 -20.25 53.02 4.93
CA LYS A 211 -19.43 54.07 4.31
C LYS A 211 -20.19 55.01 3.33
N ASP A 212 -21.49 54.83 3.17
CA ASP A 212 -22.25 55.65 2.18
C ASP A 212 -23.28 56.62 2.82
N ASP A 213 -23.17 56.92 4.13
CA ASP A 213 -23.95 57.97 4.78
C ASP A 213 -23.02 58.95 5.50
N LYS A 214 -22.35 59.82 4.70
CA LYS A 214 -21.89 61.15 5.13
C LYS A 214 -21.64 62.03 3.90
#